data_a9d73a35bdf8397ecca46bf74183f524
#
_entry.id   a9d73a35bdf8397ecca46bf74183f524
#
_cell.length_a   1.000
_cell.length_b   1.000
_cell.length_c   1.000
_cell.angle_alpha   90.00
_cell.angle_beta   90.00
_cell.angle_gamma   90.00
#
_symmetry.space_group_name_H-M   'P 1'
#
loop_
_entity.id
_entity.type
_entity.pdbx_description
1 polymer ?
#
loop_
_entity_poly.entity_id
_entity_poly.type
_entity_poly.pdbx_seq_one_letter_code
_entity_poly.pdbx_strand_id
1 'polypeptide(L)'
;MKRKSVVALSFVFALAFALVLLIVPVQAQQSCKAFHAFVQGSLPTSNQFAPTDTWGGPIFVNLGGDFLQGGLSGNDGTEHPHGPVSIFKGGEYKLCLTSAAAWGGPNDCSDSFTYEVPRAVVIWPAGKLLGSYKATANVANGTGRFASASGQLEIEGPFILWTDPNSPFGVSGRWNGEFKGRVCGVQ
;
A
#
# COMPACT_ATOMS: atom_id res chain seq x y z
N MET A 1 53.68 -0.93 43.83
CA MET A 1 53.20 -0.09 42.70
C MET A 1 52.20 -0.80 41.76
N LYS A 2 51.37 -1.79 42.15
CA LYS A 2 50.45 -2.52 41.24
C LYS A 2 48.94 -2.15 41.36
N ARG A 3 48.54 -1.31 42.34
CA ARG A 3 47.12 -0.93 42.56
C ARG A 3 46.61 0.24 41.69
N LYS A 4 47.47 1.12 41.22
CA LYS A 4 47.10 2.32 40.45
C LYS A 4 46.72 1.98 38.99
N SER A 5 47.23 0.89 38.42
CA SER A 5 46.95 0.48 37.04
C SER A 5 45.61 -0.17 36.85
N VAL A 6 45.08 -0.84 37.89
CA VAL A 6 43.78 -1.51 37.83
C VAL A 6 42.62 -0.52 37.85
N VAL A 7 42.74 0.55 38.62
CA VAL A 7 41.69 1.61 38.69
C VAL A 7 41.59 2.37 37.38
N ALA A 8 42.72 2.67 36.73
CA ALA A 8 42.75 3.38 35.44
C ALA A 8 42.09 2.53 34.33
N LEU A 9 42.30 1.20 34.33
CA LEU A 9 41.74 0.30 33.32
C LEU A 9 40.19 0.20 33.48
N SER A 10 39.68 0.14 34.72
CA SER A 10 38.26 0.11 34.99
C SER A 10 37.52 1.38 34.56
N PHE A 11 38.17 2.55 34.66
CA PHE A 11 37.59 3.83 34.24
C PHE A 11 37.52 3.92 32.70
N VAL A 12 38.50 3.41 31.95
CA VAL A 12 38.47 3.39 30.51
C VAL A 12 37.39 2.47 29.97
N PHE A 13 37.21 1.31 30.56
CA PHE A 13 36.11 0.39 30.17
C PHE A 13 34.72 0.97 30.48
N ALA A 14 34.52 1.64 31.62
CA ALA A 14 33.26 2.27 31.96
C ALA A 14 32.94 3.44 31.00
N LEU A 15 33.95 4.23 30.62
CA LEU A 15 33.75 5.34 29.67
C LEU A 15 33.44 4.82 28.25
N ALA A 16 34.13 3.75 27.79
CA ALA A 16 33.86 3.14 26.49
C ALA A 16 32.43 2.53 26.44
N PHE A 17 31.96 1.91 27.53
CA PHE A 17 30.60 1.35 27.60
C PHE A 17 29.52 2.44 27.60
N ALA A 18 29.77 3.56 28.30
CA ALA A 18 28.87 4.72 28.30
C ALA A 18 28.79 5.37 26.90
N LEU A 19 29.91 5.46 26.17
CA LEU A 19 29.90 5.98 24.79
C LEU A 19 29.15 5.08 23.80
N VAL A 20 29.22 3.77 23.96
CA VAL A 20 28.47 2.82 23.11
C VAL A 20 26.96 2.94 23.34
N LEU A 21 26.52 3.21 24.56
CA LEU A 21 25.10 3.44 24.86
C LEU A 21 24.55 4.76 24.29
N LEU A 22 25.42 5.75 24.05
CA LEU A 22 25.03 7.03 23.44
C LEU A 22 24.91 6.97 21.91
N ILE A 23 25.45 5.91 21.28
CA ILE A 23 25.45 5.74 19.83
C ILE A 23 24.31 4.79 19.37
N VAL A 24 23.53 4.23 20.29
CA VAL A 24 22.32 3.52 19.88
C VAL A 24 21.42 4.54 19.19
N PRO A 25 21.22 4.47 17.87
CA PRO A 25 20.33 5.40 17.20
C PRO A 25 18.97 5.23 17.87
N VAL A 26 18.48 6.29 18.50
CA VAL A 26 17.08 6.37 18.86
C VAL A 26 16.35 6.20 17.53
N GLN A 27 15.87 5.00 17.28
CA GLN A 27 14.98 4.78 16.14
C GLN A 27 13.82 5.72 16.39
N ALA A 28 13.79 6.82 15.66
CA ALA A 28 12.71 7.77 15.72
C ALA A 28 11.45 6.94 15.50
N GLN A 29 10.62 6.87 16.52
CA GLN A 29 9.40 6.08 16.47
C GLN A 29 8.57 6.64 15.31
N GLN A 30 8.54 5.91 14.20
CA GLN A 30 7.85 6.37 13.00
C GLN A 30 6.40 6.67 13.37
N SER A 31 6.00 7.93 13.27
CA SER A 31 4.62 8.32 13.52
C SER A 31 3.73 7.64 12.50
N CYS A 32 2.68 6.97 12.98
CA CYS A 32 1.70 6.32 12.11
C CYS A 32 0.42 7.14 12.08
N LYS A 33 -0.05 7.47 10.90
CA LYS A 33 -1.33 8.12 10.66
C LYS A 33 -2.40 7.07 10.35
N ALA A 34 -3.62 7.28 10.82
CA ALA A 34 -4.77 6.50 10.39
C ALA A 34 -4.99 6.74 8.89
N PHE A 35 -5.22 5.66 8.16
CA PHE A 35 -5.49 5.69 6.73
C PHE A 35 -6.89 5.15 6.47
N HIS A 36 -7.70 5.95 5.80
CA HIS A 36 -9.02 5.56 5.35
C HIS A 36 -9.22 6.10 3.94
N ALA A 37 -9.57 5.23 2.99
CA ALA A 37 -9.76 5.65 1.62
C ALA A 37 -10.91 4.93 0.93
N PHE A 38 -11.44 5.60 -0.10
CA PHE A 38 -12.42 5.04 -1.03
C PHE A 38 -11.86 5.12 -2.45
N VAL A 39 -12.05 4.04 -3.20
CA VAL A 39 -11.70 3.98 -4.61
C VAL A 39 -12.91 3.63 -5.46
N GLN A 40 -12.97 4.21 -6.64
CA GLN A 40 -13.88 3.81 -7.71
C GLN A 40 -13.02 3.26 -8.85
N GLY A 41 -12.76 1.96 -8.81
CA GLY A 41 -11.92 1.29 -9.78
C GLY A 41 -12.69 0.80 -11.00
N SER A 42 -11.99 0.69 -12.11
CA SER A 42 -12.45 0.05 -13.34
C SER A 42 -11.46 -1.00 -13.83
N LEU A 43 -11.96 -1.97 -14.60
CA LEU A 43 -11.21 -3.00 -15.30
C LEU A 43 -11.61 -2.96 -16.79
N PRO A 44 -10.70 -2.94 -17.75
CA PRO A 44 -9.31 -2.53 -17.60
C PRO A 44 -9.19 -1.04 -17.28
N THR A 45 -8.11 -0.66 -16.64
CA THR A 45 -7.81 0.76 -16.51
C THR A 45 -7.06 1.25 -17.75
N SER A 46 -7.46 2.42 -18.23
CA SER A 46 -6.75 3.12 -19.30
C SER A 46 -5.97 4.33 -18.79
N ASN A 47 -5.76 4.40 -17.48
CA ASN A 47 -5.04 5.54 -16.93
C ASN A 47 -3.58 5.53 -17.40
N GLN A 48 -3.02 6.71 -17.58
CA GLN A 48 -1.67 6.89 -18.12
C GLN A 48 -0.54 6.48 -17.16
N PHE A 49 -0.86 6.21 -15.87
CA PHE A 49 0.13 5.81 -14.89
C PHE A 49 0.53 4.35 -15.02
N ALA A 50 -0.38 3.53 -15.55
CA ALA A 50 -0.13 2.12 -15.73
C ALA A 50 -1.08 1.56 -16.80
N PRO A 51 -0.76 1.76 -18.06
CA PRO A 51 -1.62 1.33 -19.17
C PRO A 51 -1.76 -0.20 -19.28
N THR A 52 -0.94 -0.94 -18.57
CA THR A 52 -0.96 -2.42 -18.49
C THR A 52 -1.64 -2.94 -17.23
N ASP A 53 -2.07 -2.06 -16.33
CA ASP A 53 -2.72 -2.47 -15.10
C ASP A 53 -4.12 -2.99 -15.35
N THR A 54 -4.50 -3.99 -14.60
CA THR A 54 -5.82 -4.59 -14.72
C THR A 54 -6.90 -3.75 -14.04
N TRP A 55 -6.59 -3.15 -12.89
CA TRP A 55 -7.49 -2.31 -12.13
C TRP A 55 -6.93 -0.91 -11.88
N GLY A 56 -7.79 0.08 -11.91
CA GLY A 56 -7.40 1.44 -11.57
C GLY A 56 -8.57 2.40 -11.52
N GLY A 57 -8.33 3.56 -10.93
CA GLY A 57 -9.33 4.62 -10.84
C GLY A 57 -9.00 5.69 -9.80
N PRO A 58 -9.87 6.68 -9.65
CA PRO A 58 -9.72 7.72 -8.64
C PRO A 58 -9.81 7.15 -7.22
N ILE A 59 -9.00 7.69 -6.33
CA ILE A 59 -9.00 7.37 -4.91
C ILE A 59 -9.09 8.65 -4.07
N PHE A 60 -9.88 8.60 -3.01
CA PHE A 60 -10.05 9.67 -2.03
C PHE A 60 -9.58 9.16 -0.67
N VAL A 61 -8.63 9.87 -0.06
CA VAL A 61 -7.92 9.41 1.13
C VAL A 61 -8.07 10.42 2.27
N ASN A 62 -8.39 9.93 3.45
CA ASN A 62 -8.19 10.62 4.72
C ASN A 62 -6.97 10.01 5.41
N LEU A 63 -5.92 10.80 5.59
CA LEU A 63 -4.66 10.39 6.22
C LEU A 63 -4.43 11.19 7.50
N GLY A 64 -4.94 10.68 8.63
CA GLY A 64 -4.81 11.32 9.93
C GLY A 64 -5.50 12.70 10.00
N GLY A 65 -6.54 12.93 9.21
CA GLY A 65 -7.26 14.20 9.10
C GLY A 65 -6.97 15.00 7.83
N ASP A 66 -5.86 14.69 7.14
CA ASP A 66 -5.54 15.32 5.85
C ASP A 66 -6.32 14.63 4.72
N PHE A 67 -7.10 15.40 3.97
CA PHE A 67 -7.83 14.89 2.82
C PHE A 67 -6.99 15.03 1.55
N LEU A 68 -6.78 13.90 0.89
CA LEU A 68 -6.01 13.77 -0.33
C LEU A 68 -6.86 13.09 -1.39
N GLN A 69 -6.55 13.36 -2.63
CA GLN A 69 -7.11 12.65 -3.77
C GLN A 69 -5.99 12.24 -4.73
N GLY A 70 -6.24 11.20 -5.51
CA GLY A 70 -5.24 10.68 -6.43
C GLY A 70 -5.78 9.58 -7.30
N GLY A 71 -4.87 8.78 -7.84
CA GLY A 71 -5.15 7.61 -8.66
C GLY A 71 -4.59 6.34 -8.03
N LEU A 72 -5.32 5.26 -8.23
CA LEU A 72 -4.91 3.90 -7.93
C LEU A 72 -4.74 3.14 -9.24
N SER A 73 -3.70 2.32 -9.33
CA SER A 73 -3.52 1.37 -10.43
C SER A 73 -2.75 0.15 -9.96
N GLY A 74 -3.04 -1.01 -10.54
CA GLY A 74 -2.34 -2.25 -10.21
C GLY A 74 -3.00 -3.51 -10.72
N ASN A 75 -2.45 -4.63 -10.31
CA ASN A 75 -2.92 -5.96 -10.69
C ASN A 75 -3.17 -6.83 -9.46
N ASP A 76 -4.10 -7.78 -9.60
CA ASP A 76 -4.48 -8.70 -8.52
C ASP A 76 -3.51 -9.88 -8.36
N GLY A 77 -2.52 -10.01 -9.23
CA GLY A 77 -1.60 -11.14 -9.25
C GLY A 77 -2.23 -12.38 -9.89
N THR A 78 -1.84 -13.57 -9.41
CA THR A 78 -2.28 -14.84 -9.98
C THR A 78 -3.54 -15.36 -9.31
N GLU A 79 -4.57 -15.64 -10.12
CA GLU A 79 -5.82 -16.23 -9.66
C GLU A 79 -5.71 -17.74 -9.45
N HIS A 80 -6.29 -18.21 -8.34
CA HIS A 80 -6.48 -19.63 -8.00
C HIS A 80 -7.98 -19.87 -7.71
N PRO A 81 -8.76 -20.35 -8.69
CA PRO A 81 -10.19 -20.53 -8.53
C PRO A 81 -10.51 -21.75 -7.66
N HIS A 82 -11.50 -21.61 -6.77
CA HIS A 82 -12.02 -22.64 -5.87
C HIS A 82 -13.56 -22.60 -5.82
N GLY A 83 -14.20 -22.96 -6.93
CA GLY A 83 -15.66 -22.88 -7.05
C GLY A 83 -16.15 -21.42 -7.00
N PRO A 84 -17.03 -21.06 -6.02
CA PRO A 84 -17.54 -19.69 -5.89
C PRO A 84 -16.53 -18.71 -5.25
N VAL A 85 -15.33 -19.17 -4.95
CA VAL A 85 -14.26 -18.36 -4.34
C VAL A 85 -13.03 -18.40 -5.22
N SER A 86 -12.45 -17.26 -5.50
CA SER A 86 -11.12 -17.13 -6.10
C SER A 86 -10.15 -16.57 -5.09
N ILE A 87 -8.93 -17.11 -5.06
CA ILE A 87 -7.83 -16.60 -4.28
C ILE A 87 -6.82 -16.01 -5.24
N PHE A 88 -6.51 -14.73 -5.06
CA PHE A 88 -5.46 -14.04 -5.80
C PHE A 88 -4.21 -13.96 -4.93
N LYS A 89 -3.02 -14.10 -5.53
CA LYS A 89 -1.73 -14.03 -4.84
C LYS A 89 -0.75 -13.17 -5.60
N GLY A 90 0.00 -12.34 -4.85
CA GLY A 90 1.06 -11.52 -5.40
C GLY A 90 0.56 -10.30 -6.17
N GLY A 91 -0.57 -9.74 -5.77
CA GLY A 91 -1.06 -8.48 -6.30
C GLY A 91 -0.16 -7.32 -5.89
N GLU A 92 0.02 -6.36 -6.77
CA GLU A 92 0.78 -5.14 -6.53
C GLU A 92 0.02 -3.94 -7.07
N TYR A 93 -0.05 -2.89 -6.26
CA TYR A 93 -0.75 -1.66 -6.59
C TYR A 93 0.07 -0.43 -6.23
N LYS A 94 -0.13 0.63 -7.00
CA LYS A 94 0.45 1.95 -6.75
C LYS A 94 -0.64 2.97 -6.49
N LEU A 95 -0.50 3.72 -5.40
CA LEU A 95 -1.26 4.93 -5.13
C LEU A 95 -0.41 6.15 -5.48
N CYS A 96 -0.99 7.02 -6.26
CA CYS A 96 -0.43 8.30 -6.65
C CYS A 96 -1.32 9.40 -6.07
N LEU A 97 -0.85 10.09 -5.04
CA LEU A 97 -1.67 10.99 -4.23
C LEU A 97 -1.49 12.45 -4.63
N THR A 98 -1.66 12.73 -5.90
CA THR A 98 -1.74 14.09 -6.44
C THR A 98 -3.11 14.32 -7.07
N SER A 99 -3.62 15.54 -7.01
CA SER A 99 -4.91 15.88 -7.60
C SER A 99 -4.95 15.63 -9.12
N ALA A 100 -3.84 15.83 -9.81
CA ALA A 100 -3.71 15.54 -11.23
C ALA A 100 -3.91 14.05 -11.55
N ALA A 101 -3.41 13.14 -10.69
CA ALA A 101 -3.55 11.70 -10.88
C ALA A 101 -5.02 11.23 -10.84
N ALA A 102 -5.86 11.86 -10.02
CA ALA A 102 -7.28 11.50 -9.90
C ALA A 102 -8.08 11.74 -11.20
N TRP A 103 -7.60 12.67 -12.02
CA TRP A 103 -8.29 13.09 -13.24
C TRP A 103 -7.57 12.68 -14.54
N GLY A 104 -6.62 11.76 -14.43
CA GLY A 104 -5.83 11.35 -15.59
C GLY A 104 -4.88 12.43 -16.12
N GLY A 105 -4.50 13.37 -15.25
CA GLY A 105 -3.54 14.42 -15.57
C GLY A 105 -2.12 13.89 -15.82
N PRO A 106 -1.15 14.74 -16.14
CA PRO A 106 0.21 14.32 -16.47
C PRO A 106 0.85 13.50 -15.34
N ASN A 107 1.79 12.64 -15.69
CA ASN A 107 2.49 11.67 -14.84
C ASN A 107 3.29 12.27 -13.66
N ASP A 108 2.74 13.26 -12.98
CA ASP A 108 3.31 13.76 -11.74
C ASP A 108 2.82 12.90 -10.56
N CYS A 109 3.61 11.89 -10.25
CA CYS A 109 3.40 10.98 -9.15
C CYS A 109 4.51 11.16 -8.11
N SER A 110 4.82 12.41 -7.78
CA SER A 110 5.87 12.78 -6.84
C SER A 110 5.60 12.21 -5.44
N ASP A 111 4.34 12.21 -5.02
CA ASP A 111 3.87 11.64 -3.76
C ASP A 111 3.13 10.32 -4.01
N SER A 112 3.80 9.20 -3.81
CA SER A 112 3.19 7.88 -4.03
C SER A 112 3.72 6.84 -3.07
N PHE A 113 2.97 5.74 -2.93
CA PHE A 113 3.48 4.50 -2.39
C PHE A 113 2.88 3.30 -3.12
N THR A 114 3.60 2.18 -3.09
CA THR A 114 3.08 0.88 -3.52
C THR A 114 2.58 0.11 -2.31
N TYR A 115 1.66 -0.80 -2.55
CA TYR A 115 1.32 -1.82 -1.59
C TYR A 115 1.22 -3.18 -2.27
N GLU A 116 1.65 -4.19 -1.54
CA GLU A 116 1.59 -5.58 -1.97
C GLU A 116 0.41 -6.26 -1.32
N VAL A 117 -0.32 -7.05 -2.09
CA VAL A 117 -1.41 -7.90 -1.64
C VAL A 117 -0.96 -9.36 -1.71
N PRO A 118 -0.38 -9.91 -0.63
CA PRO A 118 0.11 -11.29 -0.65
C PRO A 118 -1.00 -12.29 -0.95
N ARG A 119 -2.22 -11.96 -0.49
CA ARG A 119 -3.42 -12.76 -0.72
C ARG A 119 -4.67 -11.90 -0.69
N ALA A 120 -5.50 -12.05 -1.72
CA ALA A 120 -6.87 -11.56 -1.74
C ALA A 120 -7.86 -12.72 -1.87
N VAL A 121 -9.05 -12.52 -1.35
CA VAL A 121 -10.18 -13.45 -1.48
C VAL A 121 -11.29 -12.73 -2.23
N VAL A 122 -11.75 -13.34 -3.30
CA VAL A 122 -12.90 -12.90 -4.08
C VAL A 122 -14.00 -13.93 -3.95
N ILE A 123 -15.19 -13.49 -3.59
CA ILE A 123 -16.36 -14.35 -3.47
C ILE A 123 -17.33 -14.01 -4.59
N TRP A 124 -17.65 -15.02 -5.40
CA TRP A 124 -18.60 -14.94 -6.50
C TRP A 124 -19.90 -15.64 -6.10
N PRO A 125 -21.00 -14.93 -5.81
CA PRO A 125 -22.28 -15.57 -5.66
C PRO A 125 -22.66 -16.34 -6.93
N ALA A 126 -23.15 -17.55 -6.78
CA ALA A 126 -23.44 -18.45 -7.90
C ALA A 126 -24.25 -17.78 -9.02
N GLY A 127 -23.75 -17.87 -10.24
CA GLY A 127 -24.38 -17.32 -11.44
C GLY A 127 -24.40 -15.78 -11.51
N LYS A 128 -23.58 -15.08 -10.72
CA LYS A 128 -23.51 -13.62 -10.69
C LYS A 128 -22.18 -13.11 -11.18
N LEU A 129 -22.20 -12.03 -11.93
CA LEU A 129 -21.03 -11.20 -12.25
C LEU A 129 -20.76 -10.15 -11.14
N LEU A 130 -21.49 -10.20 -10.06
CA LEU A 130 -21.34 -9.37 -8.87
C LEU A 130 -20.60 -10.18 -7.80
N GLY A 131 -19.52 -9.66 -7.29
CA GLY A 131 -18.72 -10.30 -6.26
C GLY A 131 -18.29 -9.32 -5.16
N SER A 132 -17.56 -9.85 -4.19
CA SER A 132 -16.91 -9.07 -3.16
C SER A 132 -15.42 -9.41 -3.08
N TYR A 133 -14.60 -8.40 -2.89
CA TYR A 133 -13.16 -8.48 -2.73
C TYR A 133 -12.79 -8.20 -1.28
N LYS A 134 -11.87 -8.99 -0.72
CA LYS A 134 -11.29 -8.75 0.59
C LYS A 134 -9.81 -9.12 0.60
N ALA A 135 -8.97 -8.23 1.10
CA ALA A 135 -7.54 -8.44 1.20
C ALA A 135 -6.92 -7.71 2.39
N THR A 136 -5.72 -8.16 2.77
CA THR A 136 -4.80 -7.39 3.59
C THR A 136 -3.59 -7.05 2.73
N ALA A 137 -3.18 -5.78 2.75
CA ALA A 137 -2.07 -5.28 1.97
C ALA A 137 -0.96 -4.74 2.88
N ASN A 138 0.28 -4.90 2.44
CA ASN A 138 1.46 -4.35 3.09
C ASN A 138 1.93 -3.14 2.29
N VAL A 139 2.00 -1.98 2.94
CA VAL A 139 2.55 -0.77 2.35
C VAL A 139 4.05 -0.92 2.21
N ALA A 140 4.56 -0.69 1.02
CA ALA A 140 5.98 -0.76 0.68
C ALA A 140 6.33 0.37 -0.30
N ASN A 141 7.60 0.71 -0.36
CA ASN A 141 8.20 1.60 -1.36
C ASN A 141 7.38 2.87 -1.68
N GLY A 142 7.86 4.01 -1.26
CA GLY A 142 7.18 5.28 -1.55
C GLY A 142 8.11 6.32 -2.13
N THR A 143 7.52 7.44 -2.56
CA THR A 143 8.22 8.63 -3.05
C THR A 143 7.66 9.88 -2.38
N GLY A 144 8.40 10.99 -2.47
CA GLY A 144 8.01 12.25 -1.86
C GLY A 144 7.79 12.10 -0.36
N ARG A 145 6.67 12.60 0.14
CA ARG A 145 6.34 12.46 1.58
C ARG A 145 6.08 11.03 2.05
N PHE A 146 5.96 10.07 1.13
CA PHE A 146 5.79 8.65 1.41
C PHE A 146 7.09 7.83 1.24
N ALA A 147 8.24 8.47 1.06
CA ALA A 147 9.52 7.79 0.80
C ALA A 147 9.92 6.74 1.85
N SER A 148 9.44 6.89 3.08
CA SER A 148 9.65 5.94 4.18
C SER A 148 8.35 5.24 4.61
N ALA A 149 7.34 5.24 3.74
CA ALA A 149 6.03 4.69 4.10
C ALA A 149 6.11 3.17 4.35
N SER A 150 5.41 2.76 5.40
CA SER A 150 5.22 1.37 5.77
C SER A 150 3.86 1.21 6.47
N GLY A 151 3.35 0.00 6.57
CA GLY A 151 2.10 -0.22 7.29
C GLY A 151 1.28 -1.35 6.70
N GLN A 152 0.05 -1.46 7.19
CA GLN A 152 -0.87 -2.48 6.74
C GLN A 152 -2.25 -1.88 6.52
N LEU A 153 -2.89 -2.30 5.43
CA LEU A 153 -4.22 -1.87 5.03
C LEU A 153 -5.13 -3.08 4.88
N GLU A 154 -6.33 -2.97 5.38
CA GLU A 154 -7.45 -3.85 5.03
C GLU A 154 -8.18 -3.24 3.85
N ILE A 155 -8.53 -4.07 2.87
CA ILE A 155 -9.16 -3.66 1.63
C ILE A 155 -10.38 -4.52 1.44
N GLU A 156 -11.53 -3.89 1.23
CA GLU A 156 -12.77 -4.63 0.95
C GLU A 156 -13.69 -3.81 0.04
N GLY A 157 -14.55 -4.51 -0.67
CA GLY A 157 -15.61 -3.85 -1.44
C GLY A 157 -16.27 -4.75 -2.48
N PRO A 158 -17.46 -4.35 -2.93
CA PRO A 158 -18.15 -5.02 -4.01
C PRO A 158 -17.54 -4.66 -5.36
N PHE A 159 -17.61 -5.61 -6.30
CA PHE A 159 -17.29 -5.36 -7.69
C PHE A 159 -18.31 -6.05 -8.60
N ILE A 160 -18.40 -5.56 -9.82
CA ILE A 160 -19.23 -6.14 -10.88
C ILE A 160 -18.36 -6.32 -12.13
N LEU A 161 -18.48 -7.48 -12.76
CA LEU A 161 -17.88 -7.73 -14.07
C LEU A 161 -18.97 -7.95 -15.11
N TRP A 162 -18.64 -7.72 -16.36
CA TRP A 162 -19.47 -8.07 -17.53
C TRP A 162 -18.57 -8.50 -18.71
N THR A 163 -19.12 -9.34 -19.57
CA THR A 163 -18.43 -9.72 -20.80
C THR A 163 -18.25 -8.50 -21.69
N ASP A 164 -17.02 -8.27 -22.14
CA ASP A 164 -16.67 -7.18 -23.04
C ASP A 164 -15.66 -7.66 -24.08
N PRO A 165 -16.10 -7.92 -25.30
CA PRO A 165 -15.22 -8.41 -26.36
C PRO A 165 -14.17 -7.39 -26.80
N ASN A 166 -14.32 -6.11 -26.45
CA ASN A 166 -13.35 -5.07 -26.76
C ASN A 166 -12.27 -4.92 -25.66
N SER A 167 -12.49 -5.56 -24.50
CA SER A 167 -11.49 -5.60 -23.44
C SER A 167 -10.38 -6.60 -23.78
N PRO A 168 -9.10 -6.28 -23.53
CA PRO A 168 -7.99 -7.22 -23.71
C PRO A 168 -8.10 -8.46 -22.83
N PHE A 169 -8.98 -8.45 -21.82
CA PHE A 169 -9.23 -9.56 -20.91
C PHE A 169 -10.55 -10.30 -21.21
N GLY A 170 -11.29 -9.88 -22.25
CA GLY A 170 -12.63 -10.42 -22.55
C GLY A 170 -13.71 -10.02 -21.55
N VAL A 171 -13.35 -9.26 -20.53
CA VAL A 171 -14.24 -8.73 -19.49
C VAL A 171 -13.89 -7.29 -19.17
N SER A 172 -14.91 -6.57 -18.72
CA SER A 172 -14.78 -5.25 -18.11
C SER A 172 -15.45 -5.25 -16.74
N GLY A 173 -15.10 -4.30 -15.88
CA GLY A 173 -15.65 -4.28 -14.53
C GLY A 173 -15.56 -2.94 -13.84
N ARG A 174 -16.27 -2.86 -12.71
CA ARG A 174 -16.17 -1.76 -11.74
C ARG A 174 -16.04 -2.31 -10.33
N TRP A 175 -15.27 -1.62 -9.53
CA TRP A 175 -15.03 -1.90 -8.13
C TRP A 175 -15.19 -0.63 -7.28
N ASN A 176 -15.89 -0.76 -6.17
CA ASN A 176 -15.96 0.28 -5.14
C ASN A 176 -15.28 -0.27 -3.91
N GLY A 177 -14.04 0.16 -3.66
CA GLY A 177 -13.22 -0.35 -2.57
C GLY A 177 -13.10 0.62 -1.42
N GLU A 178 -13.06 0.08 -0.22
CA GLU A 178 -12.73 0.79 1.01
C GLU A 178 -11.40 0.26 1.53
N PHE A 179 -10.54 1.18 1.97
CA PHE A 179 -9.25 0.89 2.59
C PHE A 179 -9.26 1.41 4.01
N LYS A 180 -8.81 0.60 4.95
CA LYS A 180 -8.65 0.99 6.36
C LYS A 180 -7.32 0.49 6.89
N GLY A 181 -6.66 1.27 7.72
CA GLY A 181 -5.42 0.83 8.35
C GLY A 181 -4.56 1.97 8.88
N ARG A 182 -3.26 1.75 8.85
CA ARG A 182 -2.28 2.74 9.29
C ARG A 182 -1.11 2.79 8.31
N VAL A 183 -0.65 4.01 8.04
CA VAL A 183 0.56 4.28 7.26
C VAL A 183 1.51 5.06 8.14
N CYS A 184 2.71 4.51 8.30
CA CYS A 184 3.79 5.05 9.13
C CYS A 184 4.87 5.68 8.25
N GLY A 185 5.70 6.58 8.80
CA GLY A 185 6.82 7.18 8.07
C GLY A 185 6.41 8.21 7.02
N VAL A 186 5.22 8.79 7.15
CA VAL A 186 4.72 9.86 6.29
C VAL A 186 5.24 11.20 6.82
N GLN A 187 5.89 11.97 5.97
CA GLN A 187 6.40 13.32 6.26
C GLN A 187 5.32 14.39 6.14
#